data_d653fb39a46ceb0b2759b24a490c441f
#
_entry.id   d653fb39a46ceb0b2759b24a490c441f
#
_cell.length_a   1.000
_cell.length_b   1.000
_cell.length_c   1.000
_cell.angle_alpha   90.00
_cell.angle_beta   90.00
_cell.angle_gamma   90.00
#
_symmetry.space_group_name_H-M   'P 1'
#
loop_
_entity.id
_entity.type
_entity.pdbx_description
1 polymer ?
#
loop_
_entity_poly.entity_id
_entity_poly.type
_entity_poly.pdbx_seq_one_letter_code
_entity_poly.pdbx_strand_id
1 'polypeptide(L)'
;KDAIKKSYEKNTTDEFILPTVLKCAKPLTKNDALLFFNFRNDRTRQIARALNVERFDNFRRTNNNTAYSITTMTEYDPYLSCPVAFRTKSPPVTLGSVISDLGLKQFHCAETEKYPHVTYFINGGREEPYPGEKRVLVPSPNVATYDLKPEMSCREVAEEVLSAIKNPAYKLIIVNFANGDMVGHTAIKKAIITAMEELDAALGEVVCEAIGANISTLITADHGNVDEINNPDTGSPNTQHSLNPVPCIVVDNNKKWKIINNNGGLSNISPTVLKMMGVKKPKEMTSNSLIEEY
;
A
#
# COMPACT_ATOMS: atom_id res chain seq x y z
N LYS A 1 26.61 3.93 -14.84
CA LYS A 1 26.28 2.74 -15.66
C LYS A 1 27.11 1.52 -15.28
N ASP A 2 28.45 1.60 -15.16
CA ASP A 2 29.32 0.44 -14.91
C ASP A 2 29.08 -0.23 -13.53
N ALA A 3 28.77 0.56 -12.49
CA ALA A 3 28.45 0.02 -11.17
C ALA A 3 27.15 -0.82 -11.21
N ILE A 4 26.13 -0.37 -11.95
CA ILE A 4 24.87 -1.10 -12.14
C ILE A 4 25.11 -2.39 -12.91
N LYS A 5 25.86 -2.32 -14.04
CA LYS A 5 26.21 -3.52 -14.82
C LYS A 5 26.90 -4.58 -13.97
N LYS A 6 27.88 -4.15 -13.15
CA LYS A 6 28.58 -5.06 -12.22
C LYS A 6 27.68 -5.69 -11.17
N SER A 7 26.63 -5.01 -10.76
CA SER A 7 25.62 -5.59 -9.86
C SER A 7 24.80 -6.65 -10.59
N TYR A 8 24.35 -6.36 -11.80
CA TYR A 8 23.58 -7.32 -12.61
C TYR A 8 24.39 -8.57 -12.97
N GLU A 9 25.69 -8.41 -13.29
CA GLU A 9 26.62 -9.53 -13.50
C GLU A 9 26.73 -10.46 -12.28
N LYS A 10 26.40 -9.95 -11.08
CA LYS A 10 26.34 -10.70 -9.82
C LYS A 10 24.92 -11.16 -9.44
N ASN A 11 23.98 -11.11 -10.39
CA ASN A 11 22.57 -11.38 -10.16
C ASN A 11 21.92 -10.51 -9.05
N THR A 12 22.48 -9.30 -8.81
CA THR A 12 21.89 -8.34 -7.86
C THR A 12 21.14 -7.30 -8.68
N THR A 13 19.82 -7.37 -8.66
CA THR A 13 18.91 -6.48 -9.41
C THR A 13 18.57 -5.22 -8.64
N ASP A 14 17.91 -4.27 -9.28
CA ASP A 14 17.70 -2.88 -8.91
C ASP A 14 17.43 -2.61 -7.42
N GLU A 15 16.47 -3.28 -6.84
CA GLU A 15 16.04 -3.05 -5.44
C GLU A 15 17.10 -3.52 -4.42
N PHE A 16 17.95 -4.45 -4.80
CA PHE A 16 18.98 -5.05 -3.93
C PHE A 16 20.38 -4.48 -4.15
N ILE A 17 20.54 -3.50 -5.05
CA ILE A 17 21.83 -2.84 -5.29
C ILE A 17 22.23 -2.07 -4.03
N LEU A 18 23.38 -2.44 -3.47
CA LEU A 18 23.91 -1.76 -2.29
C LEU A 18 24.37 -0.33 -2.60
N PRO A 19 24.27 0.59 -1.63
CA PRO A 19 24.78 1.95 -1.76
C PRO A 19 26.24 1.94 -2.22
N THR A 20 26.51 2.62 -3.33
CA THR A 20 27.81 2.57 -3.99
C THR A 20 28.39 3.97 -4.19
N VAL A 21 29.57 4.23 -3.62
CA VAL A 21 30.29 5.48 -3.81
C VAL A 21 31.19 5.36 -5.06
N LEU A 22 31.02 6.27 -6.01
CA LEU A 22 31.81 6.31 -7.21
C LEU A 22 33.15 7.01 -6.95
N LYS A 23 34.22 6.64 -7.69
CA LYS A 23 35.57 7.24 -7.53
C LYS A 23 35.57 8.76 -7.75
N CYS A 24 34.66 9.29 -8.57
CA CYS A 24 34.55 10.72 -8.86
C CYS A 24 33.56 11.44 -7.90
N ALA A 25 32.98 10.75 -6.93
CA ALA A 25 32.04 11.36 -6.01
C ALA A 25 32.75 12.40 -5.13
N LYS A 26 32.12 13.56 -5.01
CA LYS A 26 32.55 14.60 -4.06
C LYS A 26 31.61 14.55 -2.85
N PRO A 27 32.16 14.73 -1.63
CA PRO A 27 31.31 14.84 -0.45
C PRO A 27 30.40 16.07 -0.55
N LEU A 28 29.20 15.96 -0.01
CA LEU A 28 28.29 17.09 0.12
C LEU A 28 28.86 18.13 1.07
N THR A 29 28.65 19.38 0.73
CA THR A 29 29.02 20.55 1.54
C THR A 29 27.79 21.31 2.00
N LYS A 30 27.96 22.24 2.95
CA LYS A 30 26.86 23.10 3.44
C LYS A 30 26.28 24.01 2.34
N ASN A 31 27.03 24.24 1.27
CA ASN A 31 26.61 25.11 0.17
C ASN A 31 25.86 24.34 -0.92
N ASP A 32 25.75 23.03 -0.79
CA ASP A 32 24.99 22.20 -1.74
C ASP A 32 23.53 22.17 -1.35
N ALA A 33 22.67 22.21 -2.36
CA ALA A 33 21.23 22.01 -2.24
C ALA A 33 20.84 20.67 -2.85
N LEU A 34 19.97 19.94 -2.16
CA LEU A 34 19.51 18.62 -2.57
C LEU A 34 18.04 18.66 -2.96
N LEU A 35 17.72 18.21 -4.15
CA LEU A 35 16.33 17.99 -4.57
C LEU A 35 16.01 16.48 -4.53
N PHE A 36 15.06 16.11 -3.69
CA PHE A 36 14.49 14.75 -3.68
C PHE A 36 13.41 14.64 -4.74
N PHE A 37 13.75 14.05 -5.87
CA PHE A 37 12.82 13.84 -7.01
C PHE A 37 11.97 12.57 -6.83
N ASN A 38 11.48 12.35 -5.62
CA ASN A 38 10.66 11.20 -5.25
C ASN A 38 9.28 11.70 -4.82
N PHE A 39 8.23 11.15 -5.40
CA PHE A 39 6.85 11.49 -5.01
C PHE A 39 6.35 10.61 -3.86
N ARG A 40 6.84 9.37 -3.76
CA ARG A 40 6.54 8.44 -2.67
C ARG A 40 7.38 8.76 -1.45
N ASN A 41 6.75 8.84 -0.28
CA ASN A 41 7.37 9.35 0.95
C ASN A 41 7.83 8.26 1.94
N ASP A 42 7.36 7.03 1.82
CA ASP A 42 7.52 5.97 2.82
C ASP A 42 8.99 5.68 3.21
N ARG A 43 9.86 5.38 2.24
CA ARG A 43 11.30 5.12 2.49
C ARG A 43 12.17 6.37 2.33
N THR A 44 11.78 7.32 1.46
CA THR A 44 12.53 8.56 1.22
C THR A 44 12.65 9.43 2.45
N ARG A 45 11.65 9.41 3.35
CA ARG A 45 11.71 10.11 4.62
C ARG A 45 12.92 9.73 5.48
N GLN A 46 13.38 8.47 5.41
CA GLN A 46 14.53 7.99 6.19
C GLN A 46 15.81 8.71 5.78
N ILE A 47 16.11 8.79 4.47
CA ILE A 47 17.27 9.51 3.95
C ILE A 47 17.13 11.01 4.18
N ALA A 48 15.94 11.57 3.93
CA ALA A 48 15.67 12.99 4.16
C ALA A 48 15.92 13.39 5.62
N ARG A 49 15.44 12.59 6.59
CA ARG A 49 15.74 12.80 8.02
C ARG A 49 17.23 12.71 8.32
N ALA A 50 17.93 11.71 7.79
CA ALA A 50 19.36 11.55 8.00
C ALA A 50 20.18 12.74 7.47
N LEU A 51 19.69 13.47 6.47
CA LEU A 51 20.37 14.60 5.85
C LEU A 51 19.95 15.97 6.44
N ASN A 52 18.69 16.11 6.89
CA ASN A 52 18.14 17.43 7.25
C ASN A 52 17.91 17.62 8.76
N VAL A 53 17.63 16.56 9.52
CA VAL A 53 17.35 16.69 10.96
C VAL A 53 18.64 16.88 11.73
N GLU A 54 18.74 17.94 12.56
CA GLU A 54 19.93 18.22 13.37
C GLU A 54 20.18 17.15 14.43
N ARG A 55 19.16 16.81 15.23
CA ARG A 55 19.23 15.72 16.21
C ARG A 55 18.74 14.44 15.58
N PHE A 56 19.68 13.60 15.18
CA PHE A 56 19.41 12.34 14.49
C PHE A 56 20.13 11.20 15.22
N ASP A 57 19.37 10.27 15.78
CA ASP A 57 19.86 9.26 16.71
C ASP A 57 19.88 7.82 16.13
N ASN A 58 19.38 7.62 14.89
CA ASN A 58 19.28 6.28 14.29
C ASN A 58 20.65 5.66 13.95
N PHE A 59 21.65 6.49 13.64
CA PHE A 59 23.05 6.07 13.47
C PHE A 59 23.99 7.27 13.62
N ARG A 60 25.28 7.01 13.89
CA ARG A 60 26.29 8.05 14.02
C ARG A 60 26.64 8.63 12.66
N ARG A 61 26.33 9.90 12.41
CA ARG A 61 26.78 10.64 11.22
C ARG A 61 28.24 11.07 11.38
N THR A 62 29.01 11.00 10.30
CA THR A 62 30.44 11.39 10.30
C THR A 62 30.68 12.88 10.08
N ASN A 63 29.65 13.64 9.69
CA ASN A 63 29.72 15.04 9.28
C ASN A 63 29.27 16.04 10.36
N ASN A 64 29.59 15.78 11.62
CA ASN A 64 29.32 16.68 12.77
C ASN A 64 27.87 17.21 12.83
N ASN A 65 26.89 16.36 12.53
CA ASN A 65 25.46 16.71 12.62
C ASN A 65 25.03 17.90 11.72
N THR A 66 25.72 18.15 10.63
CA THR A 66 25.33 19.19 9.68
C THR A 66 24.01 18.82 8.99
N ALA A 67 23.01 19.66 9.15
CA ALA A 67 21.81 19.62 8.35
C ALA A 67 22.07 20.23 6.96
N TYR A 68 21.71 19.50 5.91
CA TYR A 68 21.80 19.99 4.53
C TYR A 68 20.53 20.71 4.12
N SER A 69 20.64 21.68 3.21
CA SER A 69 19.48 22.27 2.53
C SER A 69 18.87 21.24 1.59
N ILE A 70 17.65 20.81 1.88
CA ILE A 70 16.92 19.88 1.02
C ILE A 70 15.60 20.50 0.57
N THR A 71 15.11 20.08 -0.60
CA THR A 71 13.74 20.33 -1.08
C THR A 71 13.14 19.00 -1.47
N THR A 72 11.92 18.73 -1.06
CA THR A 72 11.21 17.49 -1.38
C THR A 72 10.08 17.73 -2.37
N MET A 73 9.78 16.74 -3.21
CA MET A 73 8.68 16.85 -4.16
C MET A 73 7.32 16.83 -3.46
N THR A 74 7.16 15.97 -2.45
CA THR A 74 5.95 15.88 -1.63
C THR A 74 6.32 15.98 -0.14
N GLU A 75 5.36 16.07 0.73
CA GLU A 75 5.57 16.06 2.17
C GLU A 75 5.95 14.66 2.64
N TYR A 76 7.18 14.48 3.15
CA TYR A 76 7.70 13.17 3.56
C TYR A 76 7.50 12.91 5.05
N ASP A 77 7.60 13.95 5.86
CA ASP A 77 7.54 13.84 7.31
C ASP A 77 7.23 15.24 7.89
N PRO A 78 6.27 15.37 8.79
CA PRO A 78 5.92 16.65 9.40
C PRO A 78 7.05 17.28 10.24
N TYR A 79 8.04 16.48 10.65
CA TYR A 79 9.20 16.97 11.41
C TYR A 79 10.36 17.43 10.53
N LEU A 80 10.27 17.30 9.22
CA LEU A 80 11.27 17.85 8.30
C LEU A 80 11.03 19.34 8.08
N SER A 81 12.01 20.16 8.43
CA SER A 81 11.99 21.60 8.17
C SER A 81 12.62 21.90 6.80
N CYS A 82 11.87 21.62 5.72
CA CYS A 82 12.36 21.84 4.36
C CYS A 82 11.22 22.31 3.43
N PRO A 83 11.55 23.03 2.34
CA PRO A 83 10.61 23.35 1.29
C PRO A 83 10.02 22.09 0.65
N VAL A 84 8.70 22.12 0.38
CA VAL A 84 7.94 21.09 -0.32
C VAL A 84 7.42 21.67 -1.62
N ALA A 85 7.78 21.06 -2.78
CA ALA A 85 7.38 21.55 -4.09
C ALA A 85 5.87 21.42 -4.33
N PHE A 86 5.31 20.26 -3.98
CA PHE A 86 3.88 19.95 -4.14
C PHE A 86 3.32 19.44 -2.80
N ARG A 87 2.69 20.33 -2.06
CA ARG A 87 2.04 19.91 -0.80
C ARG A 87 0.85 19.02 -1.11
N THR A 88 0.78 17.88 -0.43
CA THR A 88 -0.36 16.98 -0.51
C THR A 88 -1.58 17.65 0.13
N LYS A 89 -2.66 17.72 -0.61
CA LYS A 89 -3.96 18.11 -0.05
C LYS A 89 -4.64 16.83 0.39
N SER A 90 -4.77 16.64 1.69
CA SER A 90 -5.59 15.55 2.22
C SER A 90 -7.04 15.73 1.76
N PRO A 91 -7.70 14.68 1.29
CA PRO A 91 -9.11 14.76 0.95
C PRO A 91 -9.92 15.13 2.20
N PRO A 92 -10.85 16.09 2.11
CA PRO A 92 -11.63 16.54 3.26
C PRO A 92 -12.56 15.47 3.80
N VAL A 93 -12.91 14.49 2.97
CA VAL A 93 -13.80 13.37 3.31
C VAL A 93 -13.21 12.07 2.76
N THR A 94 -13.08 11.08 3.63
CA THR A 94 -12.63 9.71 3.31
C THR A 94 -13.73 8.70 3.59
N LEU A 95 -13.58 7.46 3.13
CA LEU A 95 -14.51 6.39 3.47
C LEU A 95 -14.61 6.22 4.99
N GLY A 96 -13.47 6.17 5.68
CA GLY A 96 -13.40 6.05 7.13
C GLY A 96 -14.12 7.18 7.89
N SER A 97 -13.99 8.44 7.40
CA SER A 97 -14.70 9.56 8.02
C SER A 97 -16.21 9.45 7.87
N VAL A 98 -16.71 9.05 6.68
CA VAL A 98 -18.16 8.88 6.44
C VAL A 98 -18.73 7.82 7.37
N ILE A 99 -18.07 6.68 7.52
CA ILE A 99 -18.50 5.60 8.41
C ILE A 99 -18.52 6.06 9.86
N SER A 100 -17.51 6.79 10.28
CA SER A 100 -17.41 7.37 11.61
C SER A 100 -18.51 8.40 11.90
N ASP A 101 -18.77 9.30 10.96
CA ASP A 101 -19.81 10.35 11.08
C ASP A 101 -21.23 9.75 11.19
N LEU A 102 -21.42 8.57 10.62
CA LEU A 102 -22.66 7.79 10.79
C LEU A 102 -22.74 7.03 12.13
N GLY A 103 -21.72 7.13 12.99
CA GLY A 103 -21.65 6.38 14.23
C GLY A 103 -21.45 4.88 14.05
N LEU A 104 -21.05 4.44 12.85
CA LEU A 104 -20.84 3.03 12.52
C LEU A 104 -19.42 2.60 12.88
N LYS A 105 -19.27 1.32 13.24
CA LYS A 105 -17.95 0.75 13.52
C LYS A 105 -17.34 0.15 12.27
N GLN A 106 -16.01 0.31 12.15
CA GLN A 106 -15.21 -0.22 11.06
C GLN A 106 -14.00 -0.98 11.58
N PHE A 107 -13.56 -1.96 10.82
CA PHE A 107 -12.41 -2.82 11.14
C PHE A 107 -11.43 -2.81 9.97
N HIS A 108 -10.16 -2.53 10.27
CA HIS A 108 -9.08 -2.47 9.28
C HIS A 108 -7.97 -3.43 9.70
N CYS A 109 -7.56 -4.31 8.79
CA CYS A 109 -6.55 -5.33 9.05
C CYS A 109 -5.58 -5.49 7.88
N ALA A 110 -4.32 -5.57 8.17
CA ALA A 110 -3.27 -6.00 7.26
C ALA A 110 -2.03 -6.43 8.04
N GLU A 111 -1.13 -7.12 7.36
CA GLU A 111 0.21 -7.34 7.91
C GLU A 111 1.11 -6.10 7.74
N THR A 112 2.27 -6.09 8.43
CA THR A 112 3.15 -4.90 8.58
C THR A 112 3.38 -4.14 7.29
N GLU A 113 3.67 -4.83 6.19
CA GLU A 113 4.03 -4.21 4.91
C GLU A 113 2.86 -3.46 4.25
N LYS A 114 1.63 -3.86 4.54
CA LYS A 114 0.41 -3.28 3.96
C LYS A 114 -0.49 -2.55 4.99
N TYR A 115 -0.06 -2.48 6.25
CA TYR A 115 -0.81 -1.77 7.28
C TYR A 115 -1.05 -0.27 6.97
N PRO A 116 -0.08 0.49 6.46
CA PRO A 116 -0.31 1.87 6.05
C PRO A 116 -1.38 2.02 4.97
N HIS A 117 -1.55 1.02 4.08
CA HIS A 117 -2.52 1.07 2.98
C HIS A 117 -3.96 1.02 3.49
N VAL A 118 -4.22 0.22 4.53
CA VAL A 118 -5.55 0.11 5.15
C VAL A 118 -5.78 1.09 6.31
N THR A 119 -4.81 1.93 6.64
CA THR A 119 -4.90 2.92 7.72
C THR A 119 -4.60 4.33 7.24
N TYR A 120 -3.33 4.68 7.13
CA TYR A 120 -2.88 6.02 6.78
C TYR A 120 -3.35 6.46 5.39
N PHE A 121 -3.12 5.63 4.35
CA PHE A 121 -3.44 6.04 2.98
C PHE A 121 -4.94 6.07 2.71
N ILE A 122 -5.70 5.07 3.14
CA ILE A 122 -7.15 5.05 2.94
C ILE A 122 -7.86 6.16 3.71
N ASN A 123 -7.25 6.62 4.82
CA ASN A 123 -7.73 7.73 5.63
C ASN A 123 -7.17 9.10 5.18
N GLY A 124 -6.63 9.18 3.95
CA GLY A 124 -6.19 10.43 3.34
C GLY A 124 -4.99 11.08 4.01
N GLY A 125 -4.08 10.28 4.60
CA GLY A 125 -2.89 10.74 5.28
C GLY A 125 -3.10 11.01 6.78
N ARG A 126 -4.21 10.52 7.36
CA ARG A 126 -4.49 10.63 8.79
C ARG A 126 -3.90 9.46 9.56
N GLU A 127 -3.01 9.73 10.51
CA GLU A 127 -2.41 8.72 11.40
C GLU A 127 -3.43 8.20 12.44
N GLU A 128 -4.15 9.12 13.08
CA GLU A 128 -5.10 8.78 14.14
C GLU A 128 -6.34 8.05 13.59
N PRO A 129 -6.77 6.95 14.20
CA PRO A 129 -7.99 6.27 13.80
C PRO A 129 -9.22 7.19 13.96
N TYR A 130 -10.22 6.97 13.13
CA TYR A 130 -11.52 7.62 13.32
C TYR A 130 -12.27 6.99 14.50
N PRO A 131 -13.18 7.73 15.17
CA PRO A 131 -14.09 7.14 16.15
C PRO A 131 -14.79 5.90 15.59
N GLY A 132 -14.75 4.78 16.31
CA GLY A 132 -15.31 3.50 15.87
C GLY A 132 -14.41 2.69 14.91
N GLU A 133 -13.23 3.17 14.55
CA GLU A 133 -12.24 2.45 13.74
C GLU A 133 -11.34 1.57 14.62
N LYS A 134 -11.45 0.27 14.46
CA LYS A 134 -10.55 -0.73 15.04
C LYS A 134 -9.49 -1.09 14.01
N ARG A 135 -8.24 -1.01 14.40
CA ARG A 135 -7.09 -1.41 13.57
C ARG A 135 -6.42 -2.64 14.16
N VAL A 136 -6.08 -3.60 13.32
CA VAL A 136 -5.29 -4.79 13.67
C VAL A 136 -4.10 -4.88 12.74
N LEU A 137 -2.91 -4.90 13.33
CA LEU A 137 -1.65 -5.11 12.65
C LEU A 137 -1.19 -6.54 12.94
N VAL A 138 -1.03 -7.34 11.89
CA VAL A 138 -0.41 -8.65 11.96
C VAL A 138 1.07 -8.50 11.59
N PRO A 139 2.02 -9.00 12.39
CA PRO A 139 3.44 -8.90 12.05
C PRO A 139 3.76 -9.67 10.76
N SER A 140 4.42 -9.01 9.79
CA SER A 140 4.98 -9.72 8.63
C SER A 140 6.14 -10.63 9.05
N PRO A 141 6.42 -11.71 8.31
CA PRO A 141 7.54 -12.61 8.60
C PRO A 141 8.88 -11.85 8.61
N ASN A 142 9.72 -12.13 9.60
CA ASN A 142 11.06 -11.56 9.68
C ASN A 142 12.05 -12.37 8.84
N VAL A 143 12.01 -12.18 7.53
CA VAL A 143 12.87 -12.82 6.54
C VAL A 143 13.60 -11.77 5.70
N ALA A 144 14.72 -12.16 5.07
CA ALA A 144 15.51 -11.25 4.25
C ALA A 144 14.73 -10.82 2.98
N THR A 145 14.03 -11.75 2.35
CA THR A 145 13.18 -11.58 1.18
C THR A 145 11.97 -12.51 1.28
N TYR A 146 10.83 -12.09 0.76
CA TYR A 146 9.56 -12.82 0.96
C TYR A 146 9.39 -14.07 0.09
N ASP A 147 10.28 -14.33 -0.86
CA ASP A 147 10.38 -15.62 -1.54
C ASP A 147 10.78 -16.77 -0.60
N LEU A 148 11.43 -16.45 0.51
CA LEU A 148 11.79 -17.43 1.56
C LEU A 148 10.59 -17.85 2.43
N LYS A 149 9.52 -17.06 2.45
CA LYS A 149 8.25 -17.36 3.10
C LYS A 149 7.09 -16.73 2.32
N PRO A 150 6.72 -17.30 1.15
CA PRO A 150 5.76 -16.68 0.23
C PRO A 150 4.32 -16.65 0.75
N GLU A 151 3.94 -17.53 1.68
CA GLU A 151 2.67 -17.47 2.37
C GLU A 151 2.53 -16.25 3.27
N MET A 152 3.64 -15.61 3.64
CA MET A 152 3.70 -14.44 4.51
C MET A 152 2.89 -14.65 5.81
N SER A 153 2.08 -13.68 6.23
CA SER A 153 1.14 -13.80 7.35
C SER A 153 -0.32 -13.80 6.87
N CYS A 154 -0.55 -14.39 5.68
CA CYS A 154 -1.84 -14.40 5.04
C CYS A 154 -2.93 -15.07 5.89
N ARG A 155 -2.59 -16.20 6.52
CA ARG A 155 -3.52 -16.96 7.37
C ARG A 155 -3.92 -16.20 8.62
N GLU A 156 -2.96 -15.59 9.30
CA GLU A 156 -3.20 -14.79 10.49
C GLU A 156 -4.08 -13.56 10.17
N VAL A 157 -3.86 -12.94 9.01
CA VAL A 157 -4.72 -11.85 8.52
C VAL A 157 -6.14 -12.38 8.26
N ALA A 158 -6.29 -13.53 7.60
CA ALA A 158 -7.59 -14.13 7.34
C ALA A 158 -8.33 -14.47 8.64
N GLU A 159 -7.66 -15.04 9.65
CA GLU A 159 -8.24 -15.36 10.96
C GLU A 159 -8.82 -14.11 11.64
N GLU A 160 -8.09 -12.99 11.64
CA GLU A 160 -8.56 -11.71 12.18
C GLU A 160 -9.81 -11.20 11.43
N VAL A 161 -9.82 -11.32 10.10
CA VAL A 161 -10.97 -10.93 9.27
C VAL A 161 -12.17 -11.83 9.52
N LEU A 162 -11.98 -13.15 9.59
CA LEU A 162 -13.04 -14.11 9.92
C LEU A 162 -13.66 -13.83 11.30
N SER A 163 -12.84 -13.45 12.28
CA SER A 163 -13.29 -13.01 13.59
C SER A 163 -14.10 -11.70 13.51
N ALA A 164 -13.66 -10.76 12.68
CA ALA A 164 -14.36 -9.49 12.47
C ALA A 164 -15.73 -9.69 11.77
N ILE A 165 -15.83 -10.60 10.79
CA ILE A 165 -17.07 -10.95 10.10
C ILE A 165 -18.14 -11.48 11.09
N LYS A 166 -17.72 -12.28 12.07
CA LYS A 166 -18.60 -12.82 13.11
C LYS A 166 -19.10 -11.77 14.10
N ASN A 167 -18.49 -10.59 14.11
CA ASN A 167 -18.88 -9.49 15.00
C ASN A 167 -19.84 -8.52 14.30
N PRO A 168 -21.15 -8.56 14.57
CA PRO A 168 -22.15 -7.73 13.89
C PRO A 168 -22.03 -6.23 14.16
N ALA A 169 -21.14 -5.83 15.08
CA ALA A 169 -20.88 -4.44 15.38
C ALA A 169 -20.16 -3.72 14.23
N TYR A 170 -19.30 -4.43 13.48
CA TYR A 170 -18.61 -3.84 12.34
C TYR A 170 -19.53 -3.77 11.12
N LYS A 171 -19.59 -2.59 10.51
CA LYS A 171 -20.39 -2.33 9.29
C LYS A 171 -19.52 -2.16 8.06
N LEU A 172 -18.22 -1.95 8.25
CA LEU A 172 -17.21 -1.95 7.21
C LEU A 172 -16.01 -2.75 7.71
N ILE A 173 -15.51 -3.65 6.86
CA ILE A 173 -14.26 -4.38 7.06
C ILE A 173 -13.37 -4.08 5.87
N ILE A 174 -12.14 -3.64 6.12
CA ILE A 174 -11.12 -3.38 5.10
C ILE A 174 -9.92 -4.26 5.42
N VAL A 175 -9.49 -5.03 4.44
CA VAL A 175 -8.32 -5.90 4.55
C VAL A 175 -7.43 -5.73 3.33
N ASN A 176 -6.12 -5.82 3.53
CA ASN A 176 -5.15 -5.96 2.46
C ASN A 176 -4.26 -7.18 2.74
N PHE A 177 -4.22 -8.09 1.77
CA PHE A 177 -3.30 -9.22 1.76
C PHE A 177 -2.05 -8.84 0.97
N ALA A 178 -0.90 -8.92 1.58
CA ALA A 178 0.36 -8.40 1.02
C ALA A 178 1.03 -9.32 0.00
N ASN A 179 0.62 -10.58 -0.08
CA ASN A 179 1.32 -11.64 -0.80
C ASN A 179 1.65 -11.29 -2.25
N GLY A 180 0.66 -10.84 -3.02
CA GLY A 180 0.83 -10.55 -4.45
C GLY A 180 1.89 -9.48 -4.70
N ASP A 181 1.90 -8.41 -3.91
CA ASP A 181 2.87 -7.32 -4.07
C ASP A 181 4.25 -7.71 -3.53
N MET A 182 4.31 -8.13 -2.27
CA MET A 182 5.60 -8.31 -1.59
C MET A 182 6.40 -9.47 -2.16
N VAL A 183 5.77 -10.59 -2.48
CA VAL A 183 6.43 -11.73 -3.15
C VAL A 183 6.68 -11.43 -4.62
N GLY A 184 5.79 -10.66 -5.27
CA GLY A 184 5.93 -10.20 -6.65
C GLY A 184 7.22 -9.44 -6.90
N HIS A 185 7.63 -8.57 -5.98
CA HIS A 185 8.89 -7.83 -6.05
C HIS A 185 10.15 -8.71 -6.13
N THR A 186 10.06 -9.99 -5.78
CA THR A 186 11.18 -10.94 -5.91
C THR A 186 11.33 -11.48 -7.34
N ALA A 187 10.28 -11.41 -8.16
CA ALA A 187 10.17 -12.01 -9.49
C ALA A 187 10.50 -13.52 -9.54
N ILE A 188 10.42 -14.22 -8.40
CA ILE A 188 10.67 -15.66 -8.30
C ILE A 188 9.37 -16.42 -8.54
N LYS A 189 9.17 -16.89 -9.77
CA LYS A 189 7.93 -17.52 -10.25
C LYS A 189 7.36 -18.57 -9.30
N LYS A 190 8.20 -19.47 -8.75
CA LYS A 190 7.76 -20.52 -7.83
C LYS A 190 7.17 -19.94 -6.54
N ALA A 191 7.84 -18.95 -5.97
CA ALA A 191 7.38 -18.28 -4.76
C ALA A 191 6.07 -17.51 -5.01
N ILE A 192 5.98 -16.83 -6.16
CA ILE A 192 4.76 -16.11 -6.56
C ILE A 192 3.57 -17.07 -6.68
N ILE A 193 3.74 -18.24 -7.31
CA ILE A 193 2.66 -19.23 -7.42
C ILE A 193 2.20 -19.66 -6.02
N THR A 194 3.11 -20.04 -5.14
CA THR A 194 2.78 -20.42 -3.76
C THR A 194 2.07 -19.29 -3.01
N ALA A 195 2.53 -18.04 -3.15
CA ALA A 195 1.91 -16.87 -2.55
C ALA A 195 0.47 -16.66 -3.03
N MET A 196 0.22 -16.84 -4.32
CA MET A 196 -1.11 -16.66 -4.91
C MET A 196 -2.05 -17.83 -4.58
N GLU A 197 -1.56 -19.06 -4.50
CA GLU A 197 -2.36 -20.22 -4.05
C GLU A 197 -2.79 -20.05 -2.59
N GLU A 198 -1.91 -19.56 -1.73
CA GLU A 198 -2.22 -19.28 -0.32
C GLU A 198 -3.23 -18.12 -0.18
N LEU A 199 -3.04 -17.05 -0.96
CA LEU A 199 -3.97 -15.94 -1.02
C LEU A 199 -5.36 -16.39 -1.50
N ASP A 200 -5.44 -17.20 -2.55
CA ASP A 200 -6.71 -17.70 -3.09
C ASP A 200 -7.46 -18.53 -2.04
N ALA A 201 -6.76 -19.41 -1.34
CA ALA A 201 -7.34 -20.22 -0.29
C ALA A 201 -7.88 -19.35 0.87
N ALA A 202 -7.07 -18.39 1.37
CA ALA A 202 -7.46 -17.48 2.45
C ALA A 202 -8.64 -16.57 2.04
N LEU A 203 -8.60 -16.03 0.84
CA LEU A 203 -9.67 -15.21 0.28
C LEU A 203 -10.96 -16.02 0.11
N GLY A 204 -10.87 -17.26 -0.35
CA GLY A 204 -12.00 -18.18 -0.47
C GLY A 204 -12.72 -18.41 0.86
N GLU A 205 -11.97 -18.65 1.94
CA GLU A 205 -12.53 -18.80 3.30
C GLU A 205 -13.23 -17.51 3.76
N VAL A 206 -12.59 -16.35 3.58
CA VAL A 206 -13.17 -15.04 3.95
C VAL A 206 -14.45 -14.77 3.18
N VAL A 207 -14.47 -15.01 1.87
CA VAL A 207 -15.65 -14.80 1.02
C VAL A 207 -16.78 -15.76 1.40
N CYS A 208 -16.49 -17.03 1.63
CA CYS A 208 -17.48 -18.00 2.07
C CYS A 208 -18.15 -17.62 3.40
N GLU A 209 -17.35 -17.17 4.39
CA GLU A 209 -17.89 -16.70 5.68
C GLU A 209 -18.71 -15.42 5.51
N ALA A 210 -18.25 -14.47 4.67
CA ALA A 210 -18.98 -13.24 4.36
C ALA A 210 -20.35 -13.54 3.72
N ILE A 211 -20.39 -14.49 2.77
CA ILE A 211 -21.62 -14.97 2.14
C ILE A 211 -22.57 -15.55 3.21
N GLY A 212 -22.04 -16.41 4.09
CA GLY A 212 -22.82 -17.00 5.18
C GLY A 212 -23.39 -15.97 6.17
N ALA A 213 -22.66 -14.88 6.38
CA ALA A 213 -23.07 -13.75 7.23
C ALA A 213 -23.91 -12.68 6.50
N ASN A 214 -24.28 -12.89 5.24
CA ASN A 214 -24.96 -11.90 4.39
C ASN A 214 -24.22 -10.55 4.25
N ILE A 215 -22.89 -10.60 4.16
CA ILE A 215 -22.03 -9.42 3.96
C ILE A 215 -21.67 -9.32 2.48
N SER A 216 -21.95 -8.17 1.88
CA SER A 216 -21.52 -7.85 0.52
C SER A 216 -20.01 -7.61 0.50
N THR A 217 -19.30 -8.21 -0.47
CA THR A 217 -17.84 -8.14 -0.56
C THR A 217 -17.43 -7.51 -1.89
N LEU A 218 -16.49 -6.57 -1.83
CA LEU A 218 -15.80 -6.00 -2.99
C LEU A 218 -14.34 -6.44 -2.95
N ILE A 219 -13.88 -7.14 -3.99
CA ILE A 219 -12.51 -7.63 -4.13
C ILE A 219 -11.84 -6.85 -5.25
N THR A 220 -10.68 -6.27 -4.94
CA THR A 220 -9.86 -5.53 -5.91
C THR A 220 -8.39 -5.52 -5.46
N ALA A 221 -7.53 -4.84 -6.21
CA ALA A 221 -6.15 -4.57 -5.81
C ALA A 221 -5.84 -3.07 -5.93
N ASP A 222 -4.84 -2.60 -5.22
CA ASP A 222 -4.36 -1.22 -5.27
C ASP A 222 -3.52 -0.97 -6.55
N HIS A 223 -2.86 -1.98 -7.08
CA HIS A 223 -2.12 -2.00 -8.35
C HIS A 223 -1.86 -3.45 -8.78
N GLY A 224 -1.37 -3.64 -10.00
CA GLY A 224 -0.86 -4.91 -10.48
C GLY A 224 0.62 -5.12 -10.10
N ASN A 225 1.06 -6.37 -10.08
CA ASN A 225 2.44 -6.79 -9.84
C ASN A 225 2.68 -8.19 -10.43
N VAL A 226 2.13 -9.25 -9.80
CA VAL A 226 2.36 -10.66 -10.17
C VAL A 226 1.75 -11.07 -11.51
N ASP A 227 0.92 -10.25 -12.09
CA ASP A 227 0.35 -10.40 -13.43
C ASP A 227 1.39 -10.19 -14.55
N GLU A 228 2.56 -9.56 -14.21
CA GLU A 228 3.64 -9.27 -15.14
C GLU A 228 5.01 -9.61 -14.54
N ILE A 229 5.29 -10.90 -14.36
CA ILE A 229 6.53 -11.39 -13.73
C ILE A 229 7.77 -11.11 -14.58
N ASN A 230 7.61 -11.02 -15.89
CA ASN A 230 8.70 -10.70 -16.82
C ASN A 230 8.35 -9.45 -17.61
N ASN A 231 9.34 -8.59 -17.81
CA ASN A 231 9.20 -7.43 -18.67
C ASN A 231 8.87 -7.90 -20.11
N PRO A 232 7.76 -7.46 -20.71
CA PRO A 232 7.30 -7.95 -22.02
C PRO A 232 8.27 -7.61 -23.15
N ASP A 233 9.03 -6.52 -23.04
CA ASP A 233 9.95 -6.07 -24.10
C ASP A 233 11.31 -6.77 -24.05
N THR A 234 11.78 -7.11 -22.85
CA THR A 234 13.16 -7.63 -22.63
C THR A 234 13.19 -9.10 -22.20
N GLY A 235 12.06 -9.65 -21.71
CA GLY A 235 11.99 -10.98 -21.12
C GLY A 235 12.71 -11.12 -19.76
N SER A 236 13.31 -10.03 -19.25
CA SER A 236 13.97 -10.04 -17.95
C SER A 236 12.97 -10.04 -16.79
N PRO A 237 13.34 -10.55 -15.58
CA PRO A 237 12.49 -10.49 -14.40
C PRO A 237 12.00 -9.07 -14.14
N ASN A 238 10.70 -8.90 -13.91
CA ASN A 238 10.08 -7.64 -13.55
C ASN A 238 9.79 -7.60 -12.04
N THR A 239 10.47 -6.72 -11.34
CA THR A 239 10.29 -6.50 -9.89
C THR A 239 9.46 -5.25 -9.59
N GLN A 240 8.86 -4.65 -10.62
CA GLN A 240 8.09 -3.40 -10.53
C GLN A 240 6.58 -3.70 -10.56
N HIS A 241 5.78 -2.73 -10.15
CA HIS A 241 4.34 -2.79 -10.35
C HIS A 241 4.00 -2.74 -11.84
N SER A 242 3.01 -3.54 -12.26
CA SER A 242 2.46 -3.45 -13.60
C SER A 242 1.48 -2.28 -13.74
N LEU A 243 1.23 -1.87 -14.98
CA LEU A 243 0.18 -0.90 -15.32
C LEU A 243 -1.11 -1.57 -15.81
N ASN A 244 -1.19 -2.88 -15.69
CA ASN A 244 -2.36 -3.64 -16.11
C ASN A 244 -3.57 -3.32 -15.22
N PRO A 245 -4.78 -3.40 -15.76
CA PRO A 245 -6.01 -3.31 -14.97
C PRO A 245 -6.07 -4.40 -13.90
N VAL A 246 -6.50 -4.03 -12.71
CA VAL A 246 -6.71 -4.97 -11.60
C VAL A 246 -8.14 -5.50 -11.59
N PRO A 247 -8.41 -6.68 -11.01
CA PRO A 247 -9.76 -7.22 -10.90
C PRO A 247 -10.65 -6.32 -10.05
N CYS A 248 -11.95 -6.32 -10.37
CA CYS A 248 -12.99 -5.70 -9.55
C CYS A 248 -14.18 -6.66 -9.51
N ILE A 249 -14.34 -7.36 -8.39
CA ILE A 249 -15.33 -8.42 -8.22
C ILE A 249 -16.26 -8.04 -7.09
N VAL A 250 -17.57 -8.12 -7.34
CA VAL A 250 -18.61 -7.90 -6.32
C VAL A 250 -19.30 -9.22 -6.04
N VAL A 251 -19.33 -9.59 -4.77
CA VAL A 251 -20.07 -10.77 -4.27
C VAL A 251 -21.14 -10.28 -3.31
N ASP A 252 -22.40 -10.57 -3.63
CA ASP A 252 -23.57 -10.15 -2.84
C ASP A 252 -24.71 -11.13 -3.02
N ASN A 253 -25.26 -11.66 -1.93
CA ASN A 253 -26.38 -12.59 -1.98
C ASN A 253 -27.74 -11.90 -2.05
N ASN A 254 -27.83 -10.64 -1.63
CA ASN A 254 -29.07 -9.92 -1.45
C ASN A 254 -29.43 -9.04 -2.65
N LYS A 255 -28.41 -8.59 -3.38
CA LYS A 255 -28.55 -7.63 -4.47
C LYS A 255 -27.81 -8.08 -5.71
N LYS A 256 -28.36 -7.72 -6.85
CA LYS A 256 -27.71 -7.92 -8.15
C LYS A 256 -27.05 -6.64 -8.60
N TRP A 257 -25.75 -6.72 -8.88
CA TRP A 257 -24.95 -5.59 -9.28
C TRP A 257 -24.45 -5.73 -10.71
N LYS A 258 -24.54 -4.65 -11.47
CA LYS A 258 -23.93 -4.54 -12.81
C LYS A 258 -22.76 -3.58 -12.75
N ILE A 259 -21.60 -3.97 -13.28
CA ILE A 259 -20.47 -3.08 -13.48
C ILE A 259 -20.82 -2.16 -14.65
N ILE A 260 -20.80 -0.84 -14.41
CA ILE A 260 -21.18 0.20 -15.36
C ILE A 260 -19.99 1.01 -15.88
N ASN A 261 -18.82 0.86 -15.28
CA ASN A 261 -17.61 1.55 -15.70
C ASN A 261 -16.40 0.63 -15.62
N ASN A 262 -15.90 0.22 -16.77
CA ASN A 262 -14.72 -0.65 -16.90
C ASN A 262 -13.38 0.14 -16.88
N ASN A 263 -13.42 1.47 -16.92
CA ASN A 263 -12.26 2.35 -16.90
C ASN A 263 -12.13 3.08 -15.55
N GLY A 264 -12.61 2.47 -14.48
CA GLY A 264 -12.50 3.03 -13.15
C GLY A 264 -11.09 2.92 -12.58
N GLY A 265 -10.87 3.60 -11.46
CA GLY A 265 -9.63 3.55 -10.69
C GLY A 265 -9.90 3.54 -9.19
N LEU A 266 -8.86 3.61 -8.39
CA LEU A 266 -8.96 3.54 -6.92
C LEU A 266 -9.89 4.61 -6.33
N SER A 267 -9.99 5.78 -6.96
CA SER A 267 -10.92 6.84 -6.53
C SER A 267 -12.41 6.46 -6.62
N ASN A 268 -12.74 5.41 -7.37
CA ASN A 268 -14.11 4.88 -7.50
C ASN A 268 -14.47 3.87 -6.41
N ILE A 269 -13.50 3.32 -5.68
CA ILE A 269 -13.73 2.26 -4.69
C ILE A 269 -14.60 2.75 -3.53
N SER A 270 -14.23 3.86 -2.90
CA SER A 270 -15.03 4.43 -1.80
C SER A 270 -16.47 4.74 -2.20
N PRO A 271 -16.75 5.42 -3.34
CA PRO A 271 -18.12 5.59 -3.84
C PRO A 271 -18.86 4.27 -4.10
N THR A 272 -18.17 3.23 -4.56
CA THR A 272 -18.75 1.90 -4.80
C THR A 272 -19.13 1.22 -3.50
N VAL A 273 -18.25 1.23 -2.51
CA VAL A 273 -18.52 0.69 -1.17
C VAL A 273 -19.71 1.40 -0.52
N LEU A 274 -19.74 2.73 -0.54
CA LEU A 274 -20.87 3.49 0.00
C LEU A 274 -22.18 3.14 -0.70
N LYS A 275 -22.17 2.92 -2.02
CA LYS A 275 -23.37 2.47 -2.75
C LYS A 275 -23.82 1.07 -2.33
N MET A 276 -22.89 0.11 -2.16
CA MET A 276 -23.21 -1.22 -1.63
C MET A 276 -23.85 -1.14 -0.24
N MET A 277 -23.36 -0.21 0.61
CA MET A 277 -23.89 0.02 1.94
C MET A 277 -25.23 0.80 1.97
N GLY A 278 -25.72 1.30 0.83
CA GLY A 278 -26.89 2.17 0.76
C GLY A 278 -26.66 3.57 1.35
N VAL A 279 -25.40 3.97 1.49
CA VAL A 279 -25.00 5.28 2.04
C VAL A 279 -24.83 6.29 0.91
N LYS A 280 -25.40 7.49 1.10
CA LYS A 280 -25.29 8.56 0.11
C LYS A 280 -23.82 9.04 0.02
N LYS A 281 -23.30 9.04 -1.20
CA LYS A 281 -21.96 9.56 -1.50
C LYS A 281 -21.85 11.05 -1.18
N PRO A 282 -20.86 11.51 -0.40
CA PRO A 282 -20.56 12.93 -0.23
C PRO A 282 -20.20 13.62 -1.55
N LYS A 283 -20.51 14.90 -1.67
CA LYS A 283 -20.19 15.71 -2.88
C LYS A 283 -18.68 15.89 -3.10
N GLU A 284 -17.90 15.81 -2.04
CA GLU A 284 -16.44 15.91 -2.04
C GLU A 284 -15.78 14.71 -2.72
N MET A 285 -16.45 13.55 -2.75
CA MET A 285 -16.03 12.39 -3.54
C MET A 285 -16.44 12.60 -5.00
N THR A 286 -15.52 13.08 -5.83
CA THR A 286 -15.80 13.45 -7.23
C THR A 286 -16.03 12.27 -8.16
N SER A 287 -15.43 11.11 -7.86
CA SER A 287 -15.61 9.88 -8.64
C SER A 287 -16.99 9.24 -8.38
N ASN A 288 -17.47 8.47 -9.35
CA ASN A 288 -18.73 7.75 -9.25
C ASN A 288 -18.51 6.29 -8.86
N SER A 289 -19.57 5.60 -8.41
CA SER A 289 -19.58 4.15 -8.21
C SER A 289 -19.30 3.41 -9.52
N LEU A 290 -18.59 2.28 -9.44
CA LEU A 290 -18.35 1.36 -10.56
C LEU A 290 -19.56 0.47 -10.87
N ILE A 291 -20.53 0.41 -9.97
CA ILE A 291 -21.65 -0.52 -10.03
C ILE A 291 -23.00 0.19 -9.97
N GLU A 292 -23.99 -0.48 -10.50
CA GLU A 292 -25.41 -0.12 -10.39
C GLU A 292 -26.23 -1.36 -9.99
N GLU A 293 -27.25 -1.17 -9.14
CA GLU A 293 -28.20 -2.21 -8.78
C GLU A 293 -29.22 -2.39 -9.91
N TYR A 294 -29.56 -3.61 -10.28
CA TYR A 294 -30.52 -3.94 -11.35
C TYR A 294 -31.52 -5.04 -10.96
#